data_516accba3c3f407835410f430fd763a9
#
_entry.id   516accba3c3f407835410f430fd763a9
#
_cell.length_a   1.000
_cell.length_b   1.000
_cell.length_c   1.000
_cell.angle_alpha   90.00
_cell.angle_beta   90.00
_cell.angle_gamma   90.00
#
_symmetry.space_group_name_H-M   'P 1'
#
loop_
_entity.id
_entity.type
_entity.pdbx_description
1 polymer ?
#
loop_
_entity_poly.entity_id
_entity_poly.type
_entity_poly.pdbx_seq_one_letter_code
_entity_poly.pdbx_strand_id
1 'polypeptide(L)'
;MNQETQHGYLVLADISGYTSYLAGVELTHARDILTELLKLIVEHFKPFLSIVKLEGDAVFAHVSKTKIGRDETLLELFESTYFAFRDRVEGIRRRTTCQCNACKAIPTLDLKFILHFGEYLLQNVSGITELVGSDVNLTHRLLKNHVSEGTGWKAYALFTEAGLKQLNVKMENLHEQVESYEHLGEVKTYSLDLHTRYKELIESRQRSISPEEADATITRTISAPPFVVWEWMNDIQKRLRWENYDDIQPLLRPAGRMGSGAQNHCAHGKNLVVETILDWKPFEYYTTEYPMAIQTHHLRSQGESTQLNVYFKLKMPLPRWLTRTLARSMFRMFKMEEQFEEMARMIGEELTQEESKG
;
A
#
# COMPACT_ATOMS: atom_id res chain seq x y z
N MET A 1 -21.81 11.35 27.90
CA MET A 1 -20.53 10.60 27.73
C MET A 1 -19.49 11.62 27.29
N ASN A 2 -18.41 11.79 28.04
CA ASN A 2 -17.27 12.60 27.57
C ASN A 2 -16.70 11.90 26.36
N GLN A 3 -16.86 12.49 25.18
CA GLN A 3 -16.15 12.03 23.99
C GLN A 3 -14.70 12.46 24.16
N GLU A 4 -13.81 11.49 24.31
CA GLU A 4 -12.37 11.77 24.42
C GLU A 4 -11.81 12.20 23.06
N THR A 5 -10.95 13.22 23.09
CA THR A 5 -10.19 13.64 21.92
C THR A 5 -9.30 12.48 21.45
N GLN A 6 -9.39 12.16 20.18
CA GLN A 6 -8.58 11.13 19.56
C GLN A 6 -7.46 11.74 18.74
N HIS A 7 -6.34 11.01 18.64
CA HIS A 7 -5.21 11.38 17.79
C HIS A 7 -5.01 10.32 16.70
N GLY A 8 -4.85 10.75 15.47
CA GLY A 8 -4.65 9.81 14.37
C GLY A 8 -4.37 10.49 13.04
N TYR A 9 -4.27 9.65 12.04
CA TYR A 9 -4.11 10.10 10.67
C TYR A 9 -5.47 10.41 10.05
N LEU A 10 -5.56 11.57 9.44
CA LEU A 10 -6.67 12.04 8.62
C LEU A 10 -6.23 11.95 7.17
N VAL A 11 -6.98 11.22 6.36
CA VAL A 11 -6.62 10.87 4.98
C VAL A 11 -7.73 11.30 4.03
N LEU A 12 -7.38 11.99 2.96
CA LEU A 12 -8.25 12.26 1.82
C LEU A 12 -7.63 11.68 0.55
N ALA A 13 -8.45 11.00 -0.24
CA ALA A 13 -8.12 10.65 -1.63
C ALA A 13 -9.11 11.36 -2.55
N ASP A 14 -8.62 12.12 -3.53
CA ASP A 14 -9.42 12.98 -4.39
C ASP A 14 -9.06 12.77 -5.87
N ILE A 15 -10.08 12.64 -6.73
CA ILE A 15 -9.86 12.40 -8.16
C ILE A 15 -9.55 13.72 -8.85
N SER A 16 -8.27 13.93 -9.15
CA SER A 16 -7.80 15.11 -9.89
C SER A 16 -8.42 15.17 -11.29
N GLY A 17 -8.86 16.36 -11.69
CA GLY A 17 -9.49 16.56 -12.99
C GLY A 17 -11.00 16.29 -13.04
N TYR A 18 -11.62 15.85 -11.94
CA TYR A 18 -13.04 15.50 -11.83
C TYR A 18 -13.98 16.60 -12.35
N THR A 19 -13.83 17.83 -11.89
CA THR A 19 -14.71 18.95 -12.29
C THR A 19 -14.65 19.23 -13.77
N SER A 20 -13.46 19.30 -14.35
CA SER A 20 -13.27 19.51 -15.79
C SER A 20 -13.75 18.32 -16.62
N TYR A 21 -13.59 17.10 -16.10
CA TYR A 21 -14.12 15.89 -16.71
C TYR A 21 -15.64 15.96 -16.81
N LEU A 22 -16.35 16.20 -15.70
CA LEU A 22 -17.82 16.28 -15.70
C LEU A 22 -18.39 17.40 -16.56
N ALA A 23 -17.69 18.54 -16.66
CA ALA A 23 -18.15 19.66 -17.48
C ALA A 23 -18.12 19.39 -18.99
N GLY A 24 -17.32 18.40 -19.44
CA GLY A 24 -17.09 18.13 -20.85
C GLY A 24 -17.66 16.82 -21.39
N VAL A 25 -18.44 16.05 -20.60
CA VAL A 25 -18.81 14.68 -20.95
C VAL A 25 -20.28 14.34 -20.70
N GLU A 26 -20.73 13.24 -21.26
CA GLU A 26 -22.07 12.67 -21.07
C GLU A 26 -22.18 12.06 -19.64
N LEU A 27 -23.10 12.58 -18.82
CA LEU A 27 -23.23 12.26 -17.40
C LEU A 27 -23.49 10.78 -17.10
N THR A 28 -24.20 10.07 -17.99
CA THR A 28 -24.54 8.65 -17.76
C THR A 28 -23.28 7.78 -17.69
N HIS A 29 -22.42 7.89 -18.70
CA HIS A 29 -21.15 7.14 -18.73
C HIS A 29 -20.14 7.67 -17.70
N ALA A 30 -20.11 8.99 -17.49
CA ALA A 30 -19.25 9.58 -16.46
C ALA A 30 -19.56 9.02 -15.08
N ARG A 31 -20.84 8.92 -14.70
CA ARG A 31 -21.28 8.35 -13.43
C ARG A 31 -20.76 6.93 -13.22
N ASP A 32 -20.89 6.07 -14.23
CA ASP A 32 -20.52 4.66 -14.10
C ASP A 32 -18.99 4.52 -13.92
N ILE A 33 -18.21 5.27 -14.71
CA ILE A 33 -16.75 5.31 -14.61
C ILE A 33 -16.31 5.84 -13.23
N LEU A 34 -16.86 6.96 -12.79
CA LEU A 34 -16.51 7.57 -11.50
C LEU A 34 -16.91 6.68 -10.32
N THR A 35 -18.08 6.03 -10.40
CA THR A 35 -18.53 5.06 -9.40
C THR A 35 -17.54 3.90 -9.29
N GLU A 36 -17.03 3.38 -10.42
CA GLU A 36 -16.05 2.30 -10.45
C GLU A 36 -14.71 2.74 -9.82
N LEU A 37 -14.24 3.95 -10.14
CA LEU A 37 -12.99 4.49 -9.58
C LEU A 37 -13.11 4.80 -8.08
N LEU A 38 -14.22 5.39 -7.62
CA LEU A 38 -14.46 5.65 -6.19
C LEU A 38 -14.60 4.33 -5.41
N LYS A 39 -15.29 3.34 -5.96
CA LYS A 39 -15.39 2.01 -5.35
C LYS A 39 -14.03 1.38 -5.15
N LEU A 40 -13.15 1.47 -6.15
CA LEU A 40 -11.77 0.99 -6.06
C LEU A 40 -11.02 1.65 -4.89
N ILE A 41 -11.08 2.98 -4.77
CA ILE A 41 -10.43 3.72 -3.67
C ILE A 41 -10.96 3.24 -2.30
N VAL A 42 -12.29 3.14 -2.18
CA VAL A 42 -12.94 2.68 -0.94
C VAL A 42 -12.54 1.25 -0.58
N GLU A 43 -12.48 0.34 -1.56
CA GLU A 43 -12.08 -1.06 -1.35
C GLU A 43 -10.62 -1.18 -0.89
N HIS A 44 -9.73 -0.34 -1.41
CA HIS A 44 -8.33 -0.28 -0.97
C HIS A 44 -8.19 0.32 0.43
N PHE A 45 -9.00 1.31 0.78
CA PHE A 45 -8.91 2.00 2.07
C PHE A 45 -9.52 1.19 3.22
N LYS A 46 -10.67 0.55 3.01
CA LYS A 46 -11.43 -0.15 4.06
C LYS A 46 -10.62 -1.11 4.94
N PRO A 47 -9.65 -1.87 4.43
CA PRO A 47 -8.86 -2.76 5.27
C PRO A 47 -7.98 -2.03 6.30
N PHE A 48 -7.60 -0.78 6.03
CA PHE A 48 -6.65 -0.01 6.83
C PHE A 48 -7.28 1.16 7.57
N LEU A 49 -8.29 1.77 6.94
CA LEU A 49 -8.86 3.05 7.36
C LEU A 49 -10.36 2.93 7.62
N SER A 50 -10.84 3.65 8.60
CA SER A 50 -12.26 3.88 8.81
C SER A 50 -12.75 4.97 7.84
N ILE A 51 -13.61 4.60 6.89
CA ILE A 51 -14.20 5.56 5.96
C ILE A 51 -15.20 6.42 6.72
N VAL A 52 -15.06 7.73 6.65
CA VAL A 52 -15.96 8.71 7.27
C VAL A 52 -17.10 9.05 6.32
N LYS A 53 -16.74 9.51 5.12
CA LYS A 53 -17.73 9.92 4.10
C LYS A 53 -17.12 10.00 2.70
N LEU A 54 -18.01 10.05 1.72
CA LEU A 54 -17.68 10.42 0.33
C LEU A 54 -18.11 11.86 0.10
N GLU A 55 -17.24 12.69 -0.46
CA GLU A 55 -17.50 14.09 -0.77
C GLU A 55 -17.30 14.35 -2.27
N GLY A 56 -18.34 14.05 -3.06
CA GLY A 56 -18.25 14.14 -4.52
C GLY A 56 -17.26 13.12 -5.08
N ASP A 57 -16.07 13.58 -5.41
CA ASP A 57 -14.95 12.82 -5.95
C ASP A 57 -13.88 12.45 -4.90
N ALA A 58 -14.10 12.83 -3.65
CA ALA A 58 -13.16 12.56 -2.56
C ALA A 58 -13.67 11.49 -1.60
N VAL A 59 -12.74 10.67 -1.09
CA VAL A 59 -12.94 9.70 -0.01
C VAL A 59 -12.22 10.21 1.23
N PHE A 60 -12.97 10.54 2.28
CA PHE A 60 -12.43 10.95 3.57
C PHE A 60 -12.41 9.77 4.53
N ALA A 61 -11.26 9.54 5.15
CA ALA A 61 -11.02 8.42 6.06
C ALA A 61 -10.08 8.83 7.20
N HIS A 62 -10.07 8.04 8.27
CA HIS A 62 -9.15 8.22 9.39
C HIS A 62 -8.67 6.87 9.93
N VAL A 63 -7.56 6.92 10.68
CA VAL A 63 -7.06 5.77 11.44
C VAL A 63 -6.25 6.23 12.65
N SER A 64 -6.44 5.57 13.79
CA SER A 64 -5.59 5.79 14.97
C SER A 64 -4.18 5.31 14.68
N LYS A 65 -3.17 6.02 15.22
CA LYS A 65 -1.76 5.61 15.10
C LYS A 65 -1.53 4.18 15.60
N THR A 66 -2.20 3.77 16.64
CA THR A 66 -2.03 2.44 17.25
C THR A 66 -2.44 1.28 16.36
N LYS A 67 -3.23 1.55 15.31
CA LYS A 67 -3.64 0.55 14.31
C LYS A 67 -2.68 0.43 13.13
N ILE A 68 -1.70 1.30 13.02
CA ILE A 68 -0.69 1.26 11.97
C ILE A 68 0.55 0.56 12.51
N GLY A 69 0.82 -0.64 12.04
CA GLY A 69 1.90 -1.49 12.54
C GLY A 69 3.29 -1.01 12.09
N ARG A 70 3.44 -0.65 10.80
CA ARG A 70 4.69 -0.15 10.21
C ARG A 70 4.54 1.29 9.76
N ASP A 71 5.61 2.07 9.94
CA ASP A 71 5.66 3.47 9.53
C ASP A 71 5.39 3.66 8.02
N GLU A 72 5.74 2.68 7.18
CA GLU A 72 5.60 2.70 5.72
C GLU A 72 4.17 2.37 5.23
N THR A 73 3.32 1.79 6.06
CA THR A 73 2.02 1.21 5.66
C THR A 73 1.10 2.20 4.92
N LEU A 74 0.98 3.43 5.41
CA LEU A 74 0.12 4.42 4.76
C LEU A 74 0.68 4.89 3.41
N LEU A 75 2.00 4.98 3.28
CA LEU A 75 2.64 5.31 2.01
C LEU A 75 2.45 4.16 1.00
N GLU A 76 2.64 2.91 1.42
CA GLU A 76 2.37 1.73 0.61
C GLU A 76 0.89 1.65 0.18
N LEU A 77 -0.04 2.03 1.08
CA LEU A 77 -1.46 2.11 0.77
C LEU A 77 -1.74 3.15 -0.33
N PHE A 78 -1.14 4.34 -0.25
CA PHE A 78 -1.32 5.37 -1.27
C PHE A 78 -0.76 4.94 -2.62
N GLU A 79 0.45 4.38 -2.65
CA GLU A 79 1.06 3.85 -3.87
C GLU A 79 0.23 2.70 -4.46
N SER A 80 -0.16 1.73 -3.64
CA SER A 80 -0.97 0.60 -4.09
C SER A 80 -2.33 1.05 -4.65
N THR A 81 -3.00 1.97 -3.97
CA THR A 81 -4.27 2.53 -4.43
C THR A 81 -4.09 3.29 -5.74
N TYR A 82 -3.03 4.12 -5.84
CA TYR A 82 -2.72 4.85 -7.06
C TYR A 82 -2.42 3.93 -8.24
N PHE A 83 -1.64 2.88 -8.02
CA PHE A 83 -1.30 1.91 -9.06
C PHE A 83 -2.55 1.18 -9.57
N ALA A 84 -3.42 0.73 -8.67
CA ALA A 84 -4.67 0.10 -9.04
C ALA A 84 -5.60 1.07 -9.80
N PHE A 85 -5.64 2.33 -9.39
CA PHE A 85 -6.38 3.39 -10.07
C PHE A 85 -5.86 3.59 -11.51
N ARG A 86 -4.55 3.72 -11.70
CA ARG A 86 -3.95 3.88 -13.05
C ARG A 86 -4.15 2.66 -13.92
N ASP A 87 -3.96 1.46 -13.37
CA ASP A 87 -4.21 0.21 -14.09
C ASP A 87 -5.69 0.10 -14.53
N ARG A 88 -6.63 0.58 -13.67
CA ARG A 88 -8.06 0.62 -14.00
C ARG A 88 -8.37 1.62 -15.11
N VAL A 89 -7.85 2.85 -15.02
CA VAL A 89 -7.98 3.88 -16.05
C VAL A 89 -7.48 3.36 -17.40
N GLU A 90 -6.30 2.75 -17.44
CA GLU A 90 -5.75 2.14 -18.66
C GLU A 90 -6.58 0.95 -19.14
N GLY A 91 -7.07 0.11 -18.21
CA GLY A 91 -7.93 -1.05 -18.52
C GLY A 91 -9.25 -0.63 -19.17
N ILE A 92 -9.90 0.42 -18.67
CA ILE A 92 -11.13 0.98 -19.26
C ILE A 92 -10.80 1.51 -20.66
N ARG A 93 -9.74 2.30 -20.81
CA ARG A 93 -9.31 2.84 -22.10
C ARG A 93 -9.11 1.78 -23.18
N ARG A 94 -8.44 0.67 -22.82
CA ARG A 94 -8.11 -0.41 -23.76
C ARG A 94 -9.30 -1.28 -24.13
N ARG A 95 -10.29 -1.41 -23.24
CA ARG A 95 -11.45 -2.31 -23.44
C ARG A 95 -12.65 -1.62 -24.04
N THR A 96 -12.72 -0.28 -23.94
CA THR A 96 -13.88 0.45 -24.45
C THR A 96 -13.81 0.63 -25.96
N THR A 97 -14.88 0.27 -26.64
CA THR A 97 -15.14 0.59 -28.04
C THR A 97 -15.98 1.87 -28.18
N CYS A 98 -16.42 2.41 -27.05
CA CYS A 98 -17.24 3.62 -27.00
C CYS A 98 -16.44 4.86 -27.41
N GLN A 99 -17.01 5.67 -28.31
CA GLN A 99 -16.38 6.90 -28.82
C GLN A 99 -16.93 8.18 -28.15
N CYS A 100 -17.73 8.05 -27.06
CA CYS A 100 -18.26 9.20 -26.33
C CYS A 100 -17.16 10.03 -25.68
N ASN A 101 -17.47 11.28 -25.32
CA ASN A 101 -16.49 12.18 -24.71
C ASN A 101 -16.04 11.68 -23.33
N ALA A 102 -16.95 11.07 -22.56
CA ALA A 102 -16.61 10.48 -21.25
C ALA A 102 -15.50 9.44 -21.38
N CYS A 103 -15.63 8.49 -22.32
CA CYS A 103 -14.60 7.44 -22.50
C CYS A 103 -13.27 7.98 -23.03
N LYS A 104 -13.31 8.99 -23.90
CA LYS A 104 -12.11 9.66 -24.45
C LYS A 104 -11.35 10.46 -23.38
N ALA A 105 -12.07 11.07 -22.45
CA ALA A 105 -11.50 11.94 -21.43
C ALA A 105 -11.00 11.18 -20.17
N ILE A 106 -11.26 9.88 -20.02
CA ILE A 106 -10.79 9.06 -18.86
C ILE A 106 -9.30 9.28 -18.53
N PRO A 107 -8.36 9.33 -19.52
CA PRO A 107 -6.95 9.53 -19.23
C PRO A 107 -6.61 10.87 -18.57
N THR A 108 -7.53 11.83 -18.53
CA THR A 108 -7.33 13.12 -17.87
C THR A 108 -7.54 13.05 -16.37
N LEU A 109 -8.22 11.99 -15.88
CA LEU A 109 -8.42 11.72 -14.47
C LEU A 109 -7.12 11.18 -13.85
N ASP A 110 -6.83 11.67 -12.66
CA ASP A 110 -5.71 11.22 -11.86
C ASP A 110 -6.11 11.19 -10.38
N LEU A 111 -5.22 10.81 -9.48
CA LEU A 111 -5.54 10.64 -8.08
C LEU A 111 -4.50 11.34 -7.20
N LYS A 112 -4.94 12.14 -6.24
CA LYS A 112 -4.10 12.75 -5.22
C LYS A 112 -4.54 12.31 -3.83
N PHE A 113 -3.57 12.28 -2.91
CA PHE A 113 -3.81 11.97 -1.51
C PHE A 113 -3.35 13.12 -0.63
N ILE A 114 -4.03 13.30 0.50
CA ILE A 114 -3.65 14.23 1.55
C ILE A 114 -3.58 13.44 2.84
N LEU A 115 -2.49 13.60 3.59
CA LEU A 115 -2.30 13.01 4.89
C LEU A 115 -1.92 14.08 5.90
N HIS A 116 -2.72 14.18 6.93
CA HIS A 116 -2.45 14.99 8.11
C HIS A 116 -2.50 14.10 9.37
N PHE A 117 -1.70 14.41 10.37
CA PHE A 117 -1.82 13.80 11.69
C PHE A 117 -2.24 14.87 12.69
N GLY A 118 -3.33 14.64 13.39
CA GLY A 118 -3.89 15.62 14.29
C GLY A 118 -4.95 15.07 15.22
N GLU A 119 -5.65 15.99 15.89
CA GLU A 119 -6.71 15.72 16.84
C GLU A 119 -8.08 15.78 16.19
N TYR A 120 -8.97 14.91 16.62
CA TYR A 120 -10.37 14.91 16.20
C TYR A 120 -11.29 14.32 17.25
N LEU A 121 -12.56 14.65 17.15
CA LEU A 121 -13.65 14.08 17.94
C LEU A 121 -14.60 13.34 17.01
N LEU A 122 -15.10 12.19 17.46
CA LEU A 122 -16.22 11.52 16.81
C LEU A 122 -17.52 12.09 17.37
N GLN A 123 -18.28 12.80 16.54
CA GLN A 123 -19.56 13.36 16.89
C GLN A 123 -20.69 12.58 16.23
N ASN A 124 -21.65 12.11 17.01
CA ASN A 124 -22.87 11.48 16.48
C ASN A 124 -24.05 12.45 16.61
N VAL A 125 -24.64 12.81 15.47
CA VAL A 125 -25.83 13.63 15.39
C VAL A 125 -26.93 12.84 14.68
N SER A 126 -27.96 12.42 15.41
CA SER A 126 -29.09 11.68 14.84
C SER A 126 -28.70 10.40 14.05
N GLY A 127 -27.68 9.67 14.51
CA GLY A 127 -27.21 8.44 13.88
C GLY A 127 -26.14 8.64 12.79
N ILE A 128 -25.82 9.87 12.44
CA ILE A 128 -24.73 10.21 11.51
C ILE A 128 -23.49 10.52 12.36
N THR A 129 -22.43 9.75 12.12
CA THR A 129 -21.13 9.97 12.79
C THR A 129 -20.21 10.76 11.87
N GLU A 130 -19.68 11.87 12.38
CA GLU A 130 -18.73 12.75 11.69
C GLU A 130 -17.49 12.99 12.55
N LEU A 131 -16.39 13.35 11.90
CA LEU A 131 -15.19 13.86 12.55
C LEU A 131 -15.30 15.39 12.69
N VAL A 132 -14.93 15.90 13.86
CA VAL A 132 -14.94 17.33 14.17
C VAL A 132 -13.60 17.73 14.77
N GLY A 133 -13.04 18.87 14.33
CA GLY A 133 -11.80 19.43 14.85
C GLY A 133 -11.14 20.41 13.88
N SER A 134 -10.21 21.21 14.37
CA SER A 134 -9.41 22.12 13.53
C SER A 134 -8.59 21.38 12.51
N ASP A 135 -8.02 20.22 12.90
CA ASP A 135 -7.21 19.37 12.04
C ASP A 135 -8.04 18.69 10.95
N VAL A 136 -9.30 18.36 11.24
CA VAL A 136 -10.27 17.89 10.23
C VAL A 136 -10.52 19.01 9.19
N ASN A 137 -10.76 20.24 9.64
CA ASN A 137 -10.95 21.37 8.75
C ASN A 137 -9.69 21.66 7.90
N LEU A 138 -8.51 21.59 8.53
CA LEU A 138 -7.24 21.73 7.81
C LEU A 138 -7.11 20.70 6.70
N THR A 139 -7.38 19.42 6.98
CA THR A 139 -7.29 18.33 6.01
C THR A 139 -8.17 18.60 4.79
N HIS A 140 -9.40 19.08 4.99
CA HIS A 140 -10.29 19.47 3.89
C HIS A 140 -9.82 20.72 3.13
N ARG A 141 -9.22 21.72 3.81
CA ARG A 141 -8.64 22.90 3.16
C ARG A 141 -7.46 22.55 2.25
N LEU A 142 -6.66 21.57 2.65
CA LEU A 142 -5.53 21.07 1.86
C LEU A 142 -5.94 20.41 0.51
N LEU A 143 -7.22 20.14 0.26
CA LEU A 143 -7.67 19.78 -1.10
C LEU A 143 -7.46 20.92 -2.11
N LYS A 144 -7.43 22.16 -1.65
CA LYS A 144 -7.18 23.38 -2.44
C LYS A 144 -5.73 23.87 -2.30
N ASN A 145 -4.78 22.92 -2.29
CA ASN A 145 -3.35 23.24 -2.25
C ASN A 145 -2.82 23.68 -3.63
N HIS A 146 -1.59 24.22 -3.64
CA HIS A 146 -0.93 24.77 -4.82
C HIS A 146 0.15 23.84 -5.42
N VAL A 147 0.19 22.56 -5.06
CA VAL A 147 1.19 21.60 -5.56
C VAL A 147 1.17 21.51 -7.08
N SER A 148 -0.01 21.40 -7.68
CA SER A 148 -0.13 21.32 -9.13
C SER A 148 0.35 22.58 -9.85
N GLU A 149 0.18 23.75 -9.25
CA GLU A 149 0.67 25.04 -9.76
C GLU A 149 2.18 25.14 -9.71
N GLY A 150 2.79 24.69 -8.59
CA GLY A 150 4.23 24.73 -8.38
C GLY A 150 5.01 23.67 -9.14
N THR A 151 4.43 22.49 -9.38
CA THR A 151 5.14 21.33 -9.93
C THR A 151 4.62 20.85 -11.28
N GLY A 152 3.38 21.16 -11.63
CA GLY A 152 2.67 20.57 -12.76
C GLY A 152 2.11 19.17 -12.49
N TRP A 153 2.29 18.59 -11.28
CA TRP A 153 1.83 17.26 -10.93
C TRP A 153 0.30 17.22 -10.78
N LYS A 154 -0.31 16.19 -11.34
CA LYS A 154 -1.74 15.89 -11.16
C LYS A 154 -1.96 14.76 -10.17
N ALA A 155 -0.96 13.92 -9.98
CA ALA A 155 -0.96 12.78 -9.08
C ALA A 155 0.16 12.95 -8.05
N TYR A 156 -0.21 13.07 -6.80
CA TYR A 156 0.75 13.23 -5.70
C TYR A 156 0.16 12.79 -4.36
N ALA A 157 1.04 12.45 -3.43
CA ALA A 157 0.70 12.33 -2.03
C ALA A 157 1.26 13.54 -1.28
N LEU A 158 0.39 14.36 -0.70
CA LEU A 158 0.74 15.52 0.12
C LEU A 158 0.67 15.14 1.59
N PHE A 159 1.74 15.43 2.31
CA PHE A 159 1.89 15.23 3.74
C PHE A 159 2.05 16.58 4.42
N THR A 160 1.33 16.85 5.49
CA THR A 160 1.70 17.95 6.38
C THR A 160 2.96 17.58 7.15
N GLU A 161 3.66 18.59 7.69
CA GLU A 161 4.85 18.34 8.53
C GLU A 161 4.51 17.41 9.71
N ALA A 162 3.33 17.58 10.34
CA ALA A 162 2.84 16.71 11.41
C ALA A 162 2.64 15.26 10.93
N GLY A 163 2.02 15.08 9.76
CA GLY A 163 1.81 13.77 9.16
C GLY A 163 3.13 13.08 8.81
N LEU A 164 4.05 13.81 8.18
CA LEU A 164 5.36 13.27 7.78
C LEU A 164 6.21 12.87 8.98
N LYS A 165 6.29 13.71 10.01
CA LYS A 165 7.01 13.40 11.26
C LYS A 165 6.46 12.16 11.95
N GLN A 166 5.14 11.99 11.90
CA GLN A 166 4.48 10.88 12.57
C GLN A 166 4.62 9.56 11.81
N LEU A 167 4.72 9.58 10.47
CA LEU A 167 5.05 8.41 9.65
C LEU A 167 6.47 7.92 9.88
N ASN A 168 7.41 8.79 10.30
CA ASN A 168 8.80 8.45 10.54
C ASN A 168 9.51 7.74 9.36
N VAL A 169 9.04 7.98 8.14
CA VAL A 169 9.61 7.39 6.91
C VAL A 169 10.53 8.41 6.24
N LYS A 170 11.75 7.98 5.90
CA LYS A 170 12.63 8.78 5.07
C LYS A 170 12.16 8.69 3.63
N MET A 171 11.80 9.82 3.05
CA MET A 171 11.45 9.95 1.64
C MET A 171 12.40 10.93 0.98
N GLU A 172 12.86 10.60 -0.20
CA GLU A 172 13.73 11.46 -1.02
C GLU A 172 12.90 12.18 -2.08
N ASN A 173 13.42 13.30 -2.60
CA ASN A 173 12.81 14.05 -3.69
C ASN A 173 11.40 14.59 -3.41
N LEU A 174 11.12 14.95 -2.15
CA LEU A 174 9.85 15.59 -1.81
C LEU A 174 9.87 17.05 -2.25
N HIS A 175 8.75 17.50 -2.84
CA HIS A 175 8.51 18.91 -3.06
C HIS A 175 8.01 19.57 -1.77
N GLU A 176 8.78 20.53 -1.25
CA GLU A 176 8.43 21.27 -0.04
C GLU A 176 7.67 22.56 -0.43
N GLN A 177 6.57 22.84 0.27
CA GLN A 177 5.74 24.01 0.06
C GLN A 177 5.10 24.47 1.36
N VAL A 178 4.78 25.77 1.44
CA VAL A 178 3.99 26.35 2.53
C VAL A 178 2.63 26.76 2.00
N GLU A 179 1.59 26.17 2.57
CA GLU A 179 0.21 26.56 2.31
C GLU A 179 -0.27 27.53 3.39
N SER A 180 -1.09 28.50 3.01
CA SER A 180 -1.65 29.48 3.95
C SER A 180 -3.17 29.54 3.82
N TYR A 181 -3.87 29.33 4.93
CA TYR A 181 -5.33 29.34 4.96
C TYR A 181 -5.83 30.31 6.04
N GLU A 182 -6.89 31.04 5.70
CA GLU A 182 -7.57 31.91 6.65
C GLU A 182 -7.99 31.11 7.90
N HIS A 183 -7.69 31.66 9.08
CA HIS A 183 -7.91 31.08 10.41
C HIS A 183 -7.12 29.82 10.78
N LEU A 184 -6.36 29.23 9.88
CA LEU A 184 -5.51 28.05 10.13
C LEU A 184 -4.00 28.37 10.07
N GLY A 185 -3.63 29.54 9.53
CA GLY A 185 -2.26 29.99 9.43
C GLY A 185 -1.46 29.28 8.32
N GLU A 186 -0.15 29.27 8.51
CA GLU A 186 0.81 28.64 7.58
C GLU A 186 0.99 27.18 7.93
N VAL A 187 0.94 26.31 6.90
CA VAL A 187 1.08 24.88 7.02
C VAL A 187 2.18 24.41 6.08
N LYS A 188 3.26 23.90 6.64
CA LYS A 188 4.35 23.31 5.88
C LYS A 188 3.94 21.93 5.36
N THR A 189 4.09 21.73 4.05
CA THR A 189 3.69 20.51 3.35
C THR A 189 4.81 19.95 2.50
N TYR A 190 4.75 18.65 2.28
CA TYR A 190 5.69 17.87 1.49
C TYR A 190 4.93 16.98 0.54
N SER A 191 5.28 16.99 -0.73
CA SER A 191 4.56 16.21 -1.74
C SER A 191 5.48 15.24 -2.47
N LEU A 192 4.96 14.03 -2.71
CA LEU A 192 5.60 12.95 -3.46
C LEU A 192 4.91 12.79 -4.82
N ASP A 193 5.65 12.78 -5.92
CA ASP A 193 5.13 12.53 -7.26
C ASP A 193 4.78 11.03 -7.43
N LEU A 194 3.50 10.73 -7.46
CA LEU A 194 3.00 9.35 -7.64
C LEU A 194 3.10 8.88 -9.09
N HIS A 195 3.10 9.80 -10.06
CA HIS A 195 3.20 9.42 -11.47
C HIS A 195 4.61 8.93 -11.83
N THR A 196 5.65 9.64 -11.37
CA THR A 196 7.03 9.17 -11.50
C THR A 196 7.21 7.85 -10.78
N ARG A 197 6.65 7.72 -9.57
CA ARG A 197 6.71 6.49 -8.80
C ARG A 197 6.04 5.29 -9.48
N TYR A 198 4.91 5.51 -10.15
CA TYR A 198 4.23 4.49 -10.94
C TYR A 198 5.06 4.03 -12.14
N LYS A 199 5.73 4.95 -12.85
CA LYS A 199 6.62 4.61 -13.97
C LYS A 199 7.80 3.76 -13.50
N GLU A 200 8.49 4.17 -12.45
CA GLU A 200 9.59 3.41 -11.86
C GLU A 200 9.16 1.98 -11.50
N LEU A 201 7.96 1.83 -10.91
CA LEU A 201 7.45 0.52 -10.55
C LEU A 201 7.13 -0.35 -11.77
N ILE A 202 6.50 0.22 -12.82
CA ILE A 202 6.22 -0.53 -14.05
C ILE A 202 7.51 -1.01 -14.71
N GLU A 203 8.53 -0.16 -14.75
CA GLU A 203 9.84 -0.51 -15.31
C GLU A 203 10.54 -1.60 -14.49
N SER A 204 10.34 -1.62 -13.18
CA SER A 204 10.91 -2.62 -12.27
C SER A 204 10.14 -3.96 -12.25
N ARG A 205 8.88 -4.02 -12.69
CA ARG A 205 7.96 -5.18 -12.64
C ARG A 205 8.36 -6.38 -13.54
N GLN A 206 9.62 -6.60 -13.84
CA GLN A 206 10.04 -7.63 -14.82
C GLN A 206 10.53 -8.93 -14.21
N ARG A 207 10.37 -9.18 -12.91
CA ARG A 207 11.07 -10.29 -12.24
C ARG A 207 10.23 -11.15 -11.30
N SER A 208 8.93 -11.27 -11.54
CA SER A 208 8.13 -12.28 -10.80
C SER A 208 8.29 -13.66 -11.42
N ILE A 209 8.36 -14.69 -10.58
CA ILE A 209 8.39 -16.10 -11.04
C ILE A 209 6.94 -16.54 -11.23
N SER A 210 6.63 -17.06 -12.43
CA SER A 210 5.31 -17.66 -12.69
C SER A 210 5.21 -19.08 -12.08
N PRO A 211 3.98 -19.59 -11.86
CA PRO A 211 3.79 -20.97 -11.41
C PRO A 211 4.46 -22.01 -12.28
N GLU A 212 4.48 -21.76 -13.61
CA GLU A 212 5.09 -22.65 -14.60
C GLU A 212 6.62 -22.67 -14.50
N GLU A 213 7.22 -21.54 -14.11
CA GLU A 213 8.68 -21.41 -13.97
C GLU A 213 9.20 -21.95 -12.63
N ALA A 214 8.34 -22.07 -11.63
CA ALA A 214 8.73 -22.51 -10.30
C ALA A 214 9.26 -23.95 -10.28
N ASP A 215 10.33 -24.16 -9.51
CA ASP A 215 10.87 -25.49 -9.20
C ASP A 215 10.12 -26.12 -8.01
N ALA A 216 9.64 -25.30 -7.09
CA ALA A 216 8.77 -25.71 -5.99
C ALA A 216 7.78 -24.59 -5.64
N THR A 217 6.65 -24.96 -5.04
CA THR A 217 5.58 -24.02 -4.65
C THR A 217 5.06 -24.40 -3.27
N ILE A 218 4.87 -23.39 -2.41
CA ILE A 218 4.10 -23.50 -1.16
C ILE A 218 2.81 -22.74 -1.36
N THR A 219 1.68 -23.31 -0.95
CA THR A 219 0.37 -22.65 -0.92
C THR A 219 -0.20 -22.78 0.47
N ARG A 220 -0.61 -21.66 1.07
CA ARG A 220 -1.26 -21.60 2.38
C ARG A 220 -2.44 -20.64 2.35
N THR A 221 -3.52 -21.02 3.04
CA THR A 221 -4.63 -20.12 3.33
C THR A 221 -4.45 -19.62 4.75
N ILE A 222 -4.44 -18.31 4.93
CA ILE A 222 -4.24 -17.62 6.20
C ILE A 222 -5.52 -16.86 6.52
N SER A 223 -6.10 -17.08 7.70
CA SER A 223 -7.35 -16.42 8.15
C SER A 223 -7.09 -14.98 8.58
N ALA A 224 -6.60 -14.19 7.66
CA ALA A 224 -6.34 -12.77 7.82
C ALA A 224 -6.37 -12.08 6.44
N PRO A 225 -6.74 -10.79 6.36
CA PRO A 225 -6.69 -10.04 5.11
C PRO A 225 -5.25 -9.83 4.62
N PRO A 226 -5.04 -9.60 3.30
CA PRO A 226 -3.71 -9.49 2.71
C PRO A 226 -2.77 -8.49 3.39
N PHE A 227 -3.29 -7.38 3.90
CA PHE A 227 -2.47 -6.38 4.55
C PHE A 227 -1.86 -6.88 5.87
N VAL A 228 -2.57 -7.67 6.66
CA VAL A 228 -2.05 -8.27 7.89
C VAL A 228 -0.95 -9.27 7.55
N VAL A 229 -1.18 -10.14 6.57
CA VAL A 229 -0.18 -11.10 6.09
C VAL A 229 1.05 -10.36 5.56
N TRP A 230 0.84 -9.28 4.79
CA TRP A 230 1.92 -8.44 4.28
C TRP A 230 2.79 -7.84 5.38
N GLU A 231 2.17 -7.30 6.44
CA GLU A 231 2.91 -6.78 7.61
C GLU A 231 3.77 -7.86 8.26
N TRP A 232 3.22 -9.06 8.47
CA TRP A 232 3.96 -10.18 9.05
C TRP A 232 5.12 -10.67 8.19
N MET A 233 5.01 -10.56 6.88
CA MET A 233 6.05 -10.95 5.92
C MET A 233 7.12 -9.88 5.73
N ASN A 234 6.89 -8.63 6.09
CA ASN A 234 7.80 -7.53 5.76
C ASN A 234 8.29 -6.72 6.97
N ASP A 235 7.63 -6.80 8.11
CA ASP A 235 8.13 -6.25 9.37
C ASP A 235 9.26 -7.13 9.93
N ILE A 236 10.44 -6.54 10.15
CA ILE A 236 11.64 -7.30 10.61
C ILE A 236 11.38 -7.99 11.96
N GLN A 237 10.71 -7.31 12.89
CA GLN A 237 10.46 -7.87 14.22
C GLN A 237 9.46 -9.04 14.17
N LYS A 238 8.46 -8.94 13.31
CA LYS A 238 7.52 -10.03 13.06
C LYS A 238 8.20 -11.19 12.33
N ARG A 239 9.02 -10.94 11.32
CA ARG A 239 9.78 -11.95 10.57
C ARG A 239 10.67 -12.77 11.47
N LEU A 240 11.39 -12.15 12.40
CA LEU A 240 12.26 -12.84 13.37
C LEU A 240 11.51 -13.80 14.31
N ARG A 241 10.18 -13.74 14.37
CA ARG A 241 9.37 -14.64 15.20
C ARG A 241 9.03 -15.96 14.50
N TRP A 242 8.95 -15.98 13.18
CA TRP A 242 8.51 -17.15 12.41
C TRP A 242 9.52 -17.62 11.36
N GLU A 243 10.37 -16.73 10.84
CA GLU A 243 11.49 -17.13 10.01
C GLU A 243 12.64 -17.66 10.86
N ASN A 244 13.38 -18.60 10.31
CA ASN A 244 14.47 -19.26 11.03
C ASN A 244 15.78 -18.47 10.94
N TYR A 245 15.71 -17.13 11.14
CA TYR A 245 16.85 -16.22 11.20
C TYR A 245 17.14 -15.79 12.63
N ASP A 246 18.43 -15.69 12.96
CA ASP A 246 18.88 -15.18 14.26
C ASP A 246 18.82 -13.66 14.32
N ASP A 247 19.02 -12.99 13.17
CA ASP A 247 18.96 -11.54 13.02
C ASP A 247 18.69 -11.14 11.58
N ILE A 248 18.00 -10.02 11.38
CA ILE A 248 17.76 -9.39 10.08
C ILE A 248 18.11 -7.91 10.18
N GLN A 249 19.12 -7.47 9.43
CA GLN A 249 19.54 -6.07 9.43
C GLN A 249 19.35 -5.42 8.06
N PRO A 250 18.76 -4.22 7.99
CA PRO A 250 18.70 -3.44 6.77
C PRO A 250 20.11 -3.11 6.27
N LEU A 251 20.43 -3.47 5.02
CA LEU A 251 21.70 -3.14 4.37
C LEU A 251 21.56 -1.95 3.43
N LEU A 252 20.55 -1.98 2.56
CA LEU A 252 20.28 -0.95 1.57
C LEU A 252 18.79 -0.63 1.54
N ARG A 253 18.46 0.65 1.50
CA ARG A 253 17.09 1.15 1.37
C ARG A 253 17.05 2.22 0.29
N PRO A 254 16.78 1.87 -0.97
CA PRO A 254 16.55 2.87 -2.01
C PRO A 254 15.40 3.80 -1.59
N ALA A 255 15.60 5.09 -1.78
CA ALA A 255 14.66 6.11 -1.31
C ALA A 255 14.30 6.02 0.20
N GLY A 256 15.18 5.43 1.02
CA GLY A 256 15.03 5.36 2.48
C GLY A 256 14.07 4.31 3.02
N ARG A 257 13.51 3.41 2.19
CA ARG A 257 12.44 2.46 2.58
C ARG A 257 12.54 1.09 1.90
N MET A 258 11.67 0.14 2.31
CA MET A 258 11.49 -1.12 1.61
C MET A 258 10.91 -0.91 0.20
N GLY A 259 11.32 -1.73 -0.74
CA GLY A 259 10.89 -1.69 -2.12
C GLY A 259 11.92 -2.37 -3.04
N SER A 260 11.72 -2.27 -4.36
CA SER A 260 12.66 -2.83 -5.34
C SER A 260 14.08 -2.26 -5.13
N GLY A 261 15.08 -3.14 -5.12
CA GLY A 261 16.48 -2.82 -4.83
C GLY A 261 16.83 -2.79 -3.34
N ALA A 262 15.87 -2.87 -2.41
CA ALA A 262 16.16 -2.97 -0.98
C ALA A 262 16.91 -4.26 -0.67
N GLN A 263 17.82 -4.20 0.30
CA GLN A 263 18.62 -5.35 0.73
C GLN A 263 18.58 -5.51 2.24
N ASN A 264 18.55 -6.77 2.68
CA ASN A 264 18.71 -7.16 4.07
C ASN A 264 19.90 -8.12 4.21
N HIS A 265 20.62 -8.00 5.32
CA HIS A 265 21.47 -9.06 5.83
C HIS A 265 20.66 -9.96 6.76
N CYS A 266 20.50 -11.21 6.39
CA CYS A 266 19.84 -12.22 7.21
C CYS A 266 20.90 -13.15 7.79
N ALA A 267 21.00 -13.21 9.12
CA ALA A 267 21.96 -14.07 9.82
C ALA A 267 21.35 -15.44 10.13
N HIS A 268 22.12 -16.51 9.88
CA HIS A 268 21.76 -17.87 10.23
C HIS A 268 22.98 -18.58 10.81
N GLY A 269 23.10 -18.59 12.12
CA GLY A 269 24.32 -18.99 12.81
C GLY A 269 25.51 -18.09 12.45
N LYS A 270 26.53 -18.67 11.85
CA LYS A 270 27.70 -17.94 11.37
C LYS A 270 27.59 -17.49 9.88
N ASN A 271 26.50 -17.86 9.21
CA ASN A 271 26.30 -17.56 7.81
C ASN A 271 25.47 -16.28 7.67
N LEU A 272 25.95 -15.37 6.83
CA LEU A 272 25.23 -14.17 6.41
C LEU A 272 24.70 -14.38 5.00
N VAL A 273 23.42 -14.17 4.81
CA VAL A 273 22.75 -14.25 3.51
C VAL A 273 22.23 -12.86 3.15
N VAL A 274 22.57 -12.40 1.95
CA VAL A 274 21.99 -11.16 1.43
C VAL A 274 20.68 -11.51 0.73
N GLU A 275 19.62 -10.89 1.19
CA GLU A 275 18.30 -10.88 0.56
C GLU A 275 18.17 -9.57 -0.24
N THR A 276 17.84 -9.64 -1.51
CA THR A 276 17.58 -8.48 -2.37
C THR A 276 16.16 -8.51 -2.90
N ILE A 277 15.41 -7.44 -2.71
CA ILE A 277 14.08 -7.30 -3.28
C ILE A 277 14.22 -6.94 -4.77
N LEU A 278 13.74 -7.80 -5.66
CA LEU A 278 13.80 -7.61 -7.12
C LEU A 278 12.54 -6.90 -7.65
N ASP A 279 11.39 -7.18 -7.06
CA ASP A 279 10.10 -6.64 -7.48
C ASP A 279 9.19 -6.47 -6.27
N TRP A 280 8.39 -5.41 -6.27
CA TRP A 280 7.62 -4.99 -5.09
C TRP A 280 6.29 -4.38 -5.48
N LYS A 281 5.20 -5.06 -5.16
CA LYS A 281 3.84 -4.56 -5.30
C LYS A 281 3.11 -4.75 -3.97
N PRO A 282 3.02 -3.71 -3.15
CA PRO A 282 2.45 -3.80 -1.81
C PRO A 282 1.10 -4.51 -1.79
N PHE A 283 0.92 -5.41 -0.83
CA PHE A 283 -0.28 -6.20 -0.53
C PHE A 283 -0.69 -7.22 -1.60
N GLU A 284 0.05 -7.30 -2.73
CA GLU A 284 -0.22 -8.24 -3.81
C GLU A 284 0.92 -9.26 -4.00
N TYR A 285 2.16 -8.76 -4.18
CA TYR A 285 3.32 -9.64 -4.29
C TYR A 285 4.65 -8.91 -4.10
N TYR A 286 5.68 -9.66 -3.77
CA TYR A 286 7.07 -9.24 -3.90
C TYR A 286 7.98 -10.41 -4.31
N THR A 287 9.10 -10.08 -4.94
CA THR A 287 10.10 -11.06 -5.37
C THR A 287 11.42 -10.78 -4.69
N THR A 288 11.98 -11.81 -4.07
CA THR A 288 13.24 -11.78 -3.34
C THR A 288 14.28 -12.62 -4.04
N GLU A 289 15.47 -12.09 -4.16
CA GLU A 289 16.65 -12.84 -4.63
C GLU A 289 17.58 -13.17 -3.49
N TYR A 290 17.97 -14.42 -3.43
CA TYR A 290 19.04 -14.97 -2.59
C TYR A 290 20.20 -15.42 -3.47
N PRO A 291 21.41 -15.73 -2.90
CA PRO A 291 22.56 -16.17 -3.71
C PRO A 291 22.28 -17.33 -4.65
N MET A 292 21.47 -18.31 -4.23
CA MET A 292 21.19 -19.54 -5.00
C MET A 292 19.75 -19.66 -5.49
N ALA A 293 18.84 -18.76 -5.11
CA ALA A 293 17.42 -18.88 -5.40
C ALA A 293 16.73 -17.53 -5.59
N ILE A 294 15.58 -17.56 -6.25
CA ILE A 294 14.63 -16.46 -6.32
C ILE A 294 13.30 -16.98 -5.78
N GLN A 295 12.61 -16.16 -5.03
CA GLN A 295 11.27 -16.44 -4.49
C GLN A 295 10.31 -15.32 -4.84
N THR A 296 9.11 -15.66 -5.31
CA THR A 296 8.02 -14.71 -5.46
C THR A 296 6.89 -15.10 -4.52
N HIS A 297 6.47 -14.16 -3.67
CA HIS A 297 5.40 -14.31 -2.70
C HIS A 297 4.17 -13.60 -3.23
N HIS A 298 3.13 -14.34 -3.58
CA HIS A 298 1.84 -13.80 -4.05
C HIS A 298 0.77 -13.91 -2.98
N LEU A 299 0.11 -12.79 -2.69
CA LEU A 299 -1.03 -12.70 -1.79
C LEU A 299 -2.30 -12.47 -2.60
N ARG A 300 -3.29 -13.33 -2.45
CA ARG A 300 -4.60 -13.19 -3.09
C ARG A 300 -5.69 -13.15 -2.03
N SER A 301 -6.46 -12.09 -2.02
CA SER A 301 -7.62 -11.98 -1.12
C SER A 301 -8.67 -13.04 -1.45
N GLN A 302 -9.18 -13.70 -0.42
CA GLN A 302 -10.30 -14.66 -0.47
C GLN A 302 -11.31 -14.29 0.63
N GLY A 303 -12.02 -13.17 0.44
CA GLY A 303 -12.87 -12.60 1.49
C GLY A 303 -12.03 -12.07 2.65
N GLU A 304 -12.21 -12.60 3.85
CA GLU A 304 -11.45 -12.21 5.04
C GLU A 304 -10.14 -13.00 5.22
N SER A 305 -9.85 -13.90 4.29
CA SER A 305 -8.62 -14.68 4.30
C SER A 305 -7.72 -14.34 3.13
N THR A 306 -6.47 -14.79 3.21
CA THR A 306 -5.45 -14.62 2.16
C THR A 306 -4.94 -15.98 1.73
N GLN A 307 -4.96 -16.23 0.42
CA GLN A 307 -4.18 -17.30 -0.17
C GLN A 307 -2.76 -16.78 -0.45
N LEU A 308 -1.79 -17.29 0.27
CA LEU A 308 -0.36 -17.07 0.03
C LEU A 308 0.18 -18.18 -0.87
N ASN A 309 0.79 -17.79 -2.00
CA ASN A 309 1.53 -18.69 -2.87
C ASN A 309 2.99 -18.24 -2.94
N VAL A 310 3.91 -19.12 -2.61
CA VAL A 310 5.36 -18.86 -2.69
C VAL A 310 5.93 -19.69 -3.82
N TYR A 311 6.41 -19.04 -4.86
CA TYR A 311 7.06 -19.65 -6.02
C TYR A 311 8.57 -19.57 -5.86
N PHE A 312 9.23 -20.70 -5.86
CA PHE A 312 10.66 -20.83 -5.64
C PHE A 312 11.37 -21.34 -6.89
N LYS A 313 12.46 -20.70 -7.28
CA LYS A 313 13.27 -21.08 -8.43
C LYS A 313 14.76 -21.04 -8.07
N LEU A 314 15.47 -22.13 -8.36
CA LEU A 314 16.92 -22.21 -8.18
C LEU A 314 17.66 -21.51 -9.32
N LYS A 315 18.70 -20.78 -8.99
CA LYS A 315 19.62 -20.11 -9.93
C LYS A 315 20.76 -21.05 -10.37
N MET A 316 20.40 -22.24 -10.85
CA MET A 316 21.37 -23.26 -11.24
C MET A 316 21.19 -23.67 -12.70
N PRO A 317 22.24 -23.80 -13.46
CA PRO A 317 22.19 -24.26 -14.88
C PRO A 317 22.04 -25.80 -14.97
N LEU A 318 20.96 -26.31 -14.36
CA LEU A 318 20.65 -27.73 -14.31
C LEU A 318 19.29 -27.99 -15.00
N PRO A 319 19.06 -29.22 -15.49
CA PRO A 319 17.75 -29.62 -16.01
C PRO A 319 16.65 -29.45 -14.96
N ARG A 320 15.46 -29.05 -15.38
CA ARG A 320 14.32 -28.72 -14.48
C ARG A 320 13.91 -29.86 -13.54
N TRP A 321 14.00 -31.10 -13.98
CA TRP A 321 13.68 -32.23 -13.09
C TRP A 321 14.62 -32.31 -11.88
N LEU A 322 15.90 -31.95 -12.08
CA LEU A 322 16.89 -31.92 -11.02
C LEU A 322 16.72 -30.72 -10.10
N THR A 323 16.52 -29.52 -10.65
CA THR A 323 16.24 -28.33 -9.83
C THR A 323 14.98 -28.50 -8.99
N ARG A 324 13.93 -29.11 -9.53
CA ARG A 324 12.70 -29.44 -8.78
C ARG A 324 12.96 -30.42 -7.62
N THR A 325 13.78 -31.42 -7.85
CA THR A 325 14.13 -32.38 -6.80
C THR A 325 14.94 -31.71 -5.70
N LEU A 326 15.93 -30.90 -6.06
CA LEU A 326 16.76 -30.13 -5.12
C LEU A 326 15.93 -29.11 -4.35
N ALA A 327 15.06 -28.36 -5.02
CA ALA A 327 14.19 -27.36 -4.37
C ALA A 327 13.29 -28.00 -3.30
N ARG A 328 12.69 -29.17 -3.59
CA ARG A 328 11.88 -29.92 -2.60
C ARG A 328 12.72 -30.41 -1.42
N SER A 329 13.98 -30.83 -1.69
CA SER A 329 14.89 -31.23 -0.61
C SER A 329 15.27 -30.05 0.27
N MET A 330 15.52 -28.88 -0.32
CA MET A 330 15.80 -27.62 0.39
C MET A 330 14.60 -27.19 1.26
N PHE A 331 13.37 -27.27 0.74
CA PHE A 331 12.17 -26.94 1.50
C PHE A 331 12.06 -27.76 2.78
N ARG A 332 12.30 -29.06 2.70
CA ARG A 332 12.30 -29.95 3.89
C ARG A 332 13.44 -29.62 4.84
N MET A 333 14.66 -29.41 4.31
CA MET A 333 15.85 -29.14 5.11
C MET A 333 15.71 -27.80 5.88
N PHE A 334 15.17 -26.77 5.24
CA PHE A 334 14.96 -25.46 5.87
C PHE A 334 13.61 -25.33 6.57
N LYS A 335 12.79 -26.39 6.55
CA LYS A 335 11.45 -26.40 7.17
C LYS A 335 10.56 -25.25 6.72
N MET A 336 10.64 -24.89 5.45
CA MET A 336 9.97 -23.69 4.93
C MET A 336 8.44 -23.77 5.07
N GLU A 337 7.82 -24.93 4.90
CA GLU A 337 6.39 -25.11 5.10
C GLU A 337 5.98 -24.88 6.54
N GLU A 338 6.78 -25.40 7.52
CA GLU A 338 6.54 -25.23 8.94
C GLU A 338 6.64 -23.75 9.36
N GLN A 339 7.56 -22.98 8.76
CA GLN A 339 7.69 -21.54 9.03
C GLN A 339 6.44 -20.77 8.62
N PHE A 340 5.87 -21.03 7.45
CA PHE A 340 4.62 -20.38 7.00
C PHE A 340 3.41 -20.86 7.81
N GLU A 341 3.39 -22.08 8.32
CA GLU A 341 2.37 -22.55 9.25
C GLU A 341 2.46 -21.80 10.59
N GLU A 342 3.66 -21.61 11.11
CA GLU A 342 3.90 -20.88 12.34
C GLU A 342 3.51 -19.40 12.21
N MET A 343 3.83 -18.75 11.07
CA MET A 343 3.36 -17.41 10.78
C MET A 343 1.83 -17.33 10.80
N ALA A 344 1.16 -18.26 10.12
CA ALA A 344 -0.31 -18.28 10.07
C ALA A 344 -0.93 -18.47 11.47
N ARG A 345 -0.35 -19.32 12.30
CA ARG A 345 -0.76 -19.52 13.70
C ARG A 345 -0.63 -18.24 14.52
N MET A 346 0.54 -17.59 14.45
CA MET A 346 0.82 -16.35 15.18
C MET A 346 -0.11 -15.21 14.76
N ILE A 347 -0.42 -15.09 13.47
CA ILE A 347 -1.39 -14.11 12.97
C ILE A 347 -2.77 -14.36 13.61
N GLY A 348 -3.22 -15.60 13.64
CA GLY A 348 -4.50 -15.96 14.26
C GLY A 348 -4.56 -15.63 15.75
N GLU A 349 -3.48 -15.85 16.47
CA GLU A 349 -3.38 -15.52 17.90
C GLU A 349 -3.41 -14.00 18.15
N GLU A 350 -2.70 -13.20 17.34
CA GLU A 350 -2.68 -11.74 17.44
C GLU A 350 -4.08 -11.16 17.21
N LEU A 351 -4.79 -11.61 16.16
CA LEU A 351 -6.15 -11.14 15.86
C LEU A 351 -7.16 -11.50 16.95
N THR A 352 -7.09 -12.72 17.49
CA THR A 352 -7.97 -13.13 18.60
C THR A 352 -7.75 -12.30 19.87
N GLN A 353 -6.49 -11.90 20.14
CA GLN A 353 -6.18 -11.04 21.29
C GLN A 353 -6.66 -9.60 21.09
N GLU A 354 -6.67 -9.09 19.86
CA GLU A 354 -7.20 -7.77 19.56
C GLU A 354 -8.73 -7.72 19.69
N GLU A 355 -9.44 -8.74 19.20
CA GLU A 355 -10.89 -8.87 19.36
C GLU A 355 -11.31 -8.98 20.84
N SER A 356 -10.50 -9.59 21.69
CA SER A 356 -10.79 -9.74 23.12
C SER A 356 -10.58 -8.46 23.95
N LYS A 357 -9.92 -7.44 23.39
CA LYS A 357 -9.60 -6.16 24.04
C LYS A 357 -10.47 -4.99 23.57
N GLY A 358 -11.28 -5.17 22.54
CA GLY A 358 -12.19 -4.17 21.98
C GLY A 358 -13.63 -4.41 22.37
#